data_9f93b8ab57ba2e17c513f6d670d36f30
#
_entry.id   9f93b8ab57ba2e17c513f6d670d36f30
#
_cell.length_a   1.000
_cell.length_b   1.000
_cell.length_c   1.000
_cell.angle_alpha   90.00
_cell.angle_beta   90.00
_cell.angle_gamma   90.00
#
_symmetry.space_group_name_H-M   'P 1'
#
loop_
_entity.id
_entity.type
_entity.pdbx_description
1 polymer ?
#
loop_
_entity_poly.entity_id
_entity_poly.type
_entity_poly.pdbx_seq_one_letter_code
_entity_poly.pdbx_strand_id
1 'polypeptide(L)' 'MAHLYLYFLCAVDSNYTEWTDWTVCDKTCGTGLMTRWRACSNPTPQYGGRDCSLFGPDMETKTCVMKDYCPSKFNA' A
#
# COMPACT_ATOMS: atom_id res chain seq x y z
N MET A 1 16.17 -32.42 -19.41
CA MET A 1 16.07 -31.71 -20.04
C MET A 1 16.17 -30.28 -19.87
N ALA A 2 16.78 -29.70 -20.82
CA ALA A 2 17.09 -28.30 -20.76
C ALA A 2 15.83 -27.45 -20.64
N HIS A 3 14.81 -27.83 -21.34
CA HIS A 3 13.62 -27.02 -21.31
C HIS A 3 12.95 -27.02 -19.93
N LEU A 4 13.07 -28.12 -19.20
CA LEU A 4 12.54 -28.14 -17.87
C LEU A 4 13.31 -27.18 -16.99
N TYR A 5 14.57 -27.14 -17.23
CA TYR A 5 15.43 -26.28 -16.49
C TYR A 5 15.06 -24.82 -16.72
N LEU A 6 14.85 -24.48 -17.96
CA LEU A 6 14.43 -23.15 -18.30
C LEU A 6 13.11 -22.80 -17.65
N TYR A 7 12.30 -23.79 -17.50
CA TYR A 7 11.03 -23.60 -16.88
C TYR A 7 11.14 -23.04 -15.48
N PHE A 8 12.09 -23.56 -14.73
CA PHE A 8 12.33 -23.06 -13.41
C PHE A 8 12.90 -21.68 -13.39
N LEU A 9 13.42 -21.24 -14.51
CA LEU A 9 14.04 -19.93 -14.58
C LEU A 9 13.13 -18.88 -15.17
N CYS A 10 11.88 -19.23 -15.40
CA CYS A 10 10.94 -18.24 -15.91
C CYS A 10 10.72 -17.16 -14.88
N ALA A 11 10.80 -15.93 -15.32
CA ALA A 11 10.57 -14.80 -14.45
C ALA A 11 9.11 -14.81 -13.99
N VAL A 12 8.91 -14.44 -12.76
CA VAL A 12 7.57 -14.30 -12.19
C VAL A 12 7.38 -12.83 -11.88
N ASP A 13 6.56 -12.17 -12.67
CA ASP A 13 6.24 -10.78 -12.40
C ASP A 13 5.29 -10.71 -11.23
N SER A 14 5.47 -9.71 -10.42
CA SER A 14 4.70 -9.57 -9.20
C SER A 14 3.42 -8.81 -9.45
N ASN A 15 2.57 -8.84 -8.47
CA ASN A 15 1.35 -8.08 -8.46
C ASN A 15 1.09 -7.65 -7.04
N TYR A 16 0.28 -6.61 -6.89
CA TYR A 16 -0.07 -6.14 -5.56
C TYR A 16 -1.24 -6.96 -5.01
N THR A 17 -1.26 -7.05 -3.70
CA THR A 17 -2.46 -7.52 -3.02
C THR A 17 -3.52 -6.43 -3.11
N GLU A 18 -4.72 -6.75 -2.64
CA GLU A 18 -5.75 -5.73 -2.49
C GLU A 18 -5.28 -4.71 -1.46
N TRP A 19 -5.82 -3.51 -1.58
CA TRP A 19 -5.55 -2.49 -0.59
C TRP A 19 -6.18 -2.89 0.74
N THR A 20 -5.51 -2.54 1.82
CA THR A 20 -6.15 -2.66 3.13
C THR A 20 -7.24 -1.60 3.23
N ASP A 21 -8.05 -1.72 4.27
CA ASP A 21 -8.98 -0.65 4.59
C ASP A 21 -8.19 0.59 4.99
N TRP A 22 -8.80 1.73 4.83
CA TRP A 22 -8.21 2.96 5.33
C TRP A 22 -8.12 2.91 6.84
N THR A 23 -7.04 3.45 7.39
CA THR A 23 -6.97 3.62 8.84
C THR A 23 -8.00 4.65 9.25
N VAL A 24 -8.25 4.72 10.54
CA VAL A 24 -9.08 5.81 11.05
C VAL A 24 -8.28 7.11 10.90
N CYS A 25 -8.98 8.21 10.94
CA CYS A 25 -8.33 9.51 10.87
C CYS A 25 -7.38 9.65 12.06
N ASP A 26 -6.20 10.18 11.81
CA ASP A 26 -5.20 10.28 12.87
C ASP A 26 -5.42 11.48 13.78
N LYS A 27 -6.48 12.21 13.57
CA LYS A 27 -6.86 13.33 14.43
C LYS A 27 -8.27 13.12 14.91
N THR A 28 -8.57 13.65 16.07
CA THR A 28 -9.93 13.59 16.60
C THR A 28 -10.68 14.89 16.30
N CYS A 29 -9.99 15.88 15.82
CA CYS A 29 -10.59 17.12 15.40
C CYS A 29 -9.69 17.76 14.35
N GLY A 30 -10.26 18.59 13.53
CA GLY A 30 -9.51 19.26 12.50
C GLY A 30 -9.19 18.30 11.36
N THR A 31 -8.18 18.62 10.61
CA THR A 31 -7.78 17.86 9.45
C THR A 31 -6.66 16.88 9.81
N GLY A 32 -6.83 15.65 9.45
CA GLY A 32 -5.81 14.63 9.65
C GLY A 32 -5.61 13.82 8.41
N LEU A 33 -5.02 12.64 8.58
CA LEU A 33 -4.71 11.76 7.47
C LEU A 33 -5.19 10.35 7.78
N MET A 34 -5.60 9.68 6.71
CA MET A 34 -5.89 8.26 6.72
C MET A 34 -4.93 7.61 5.75
N THR A 35 -4.60 6.37 6.00
CA THR A 35 -3.61 5.66 5.20
C THR A 35 -4.11 4.26 4.87
N ARG A 36 -3.69 3.75 3.74
CA ARG A 36 -3.92 2.35 3.41
C ARG A 36 -2.69 1.81 2.70
N TRP A 37 -2.55 0.51 2.70
CA TRP A 37 -1.38 -0.16 2.16
C TRP A 37 -1.77 -1.34 1.30
N ARG A 38 -0.83 -1.79 0.51
CA ARG A 38 -0.92 -3.05 -0.21
C ARG A 38 0.49 -3.61 -0.29
N ALA A 39 0.59 -4.90 -0.55
CA ALA A 39 1.88 -5.58 -0.56
C ALA A 39 2.17 -6.17 -1.92
N CYS A 40 3.42 -6.15 -2.31
CA CYS A 40 3.84 -6.72 -3.59
C CYS A 40 4.14 -8.19 -3.39
N SER A 41 3.09 -8.97 -3.19
CA SER A 41 3.26 -10.38 -2.85
C SER A 41 2.16 -11.27 -3.44
N ASN A 42 1.55 -10.85 -4.53
CA ASN A 42 0.45 -11.59 -5.13
C ASN A 42 0.66 -11.75 -6.63
N PRO A 43 1.70 -12.43 -7.04
CA PRO A 43 2.74 -13.11 -6.27
C PRO A 43 3.93 -12.19 -5.99
N THR A 44 4.85 -12.70 -5.16
CA THR A 44 6.12 -12.05 -4.95
C THR A 44 6.97 -12.22 -6.21
N PRO A 45 7.73 -11.20 -6.62
CA PRO A 45 8.56 -11.34 -7.82
C PRO A 45 9.65 -12.37 -7.59
N GLN A 46 9.96 -13.14 -8.63
CA GLN A 46 10.98 -14.17 -8.54
C GLN A 46 11.71 -14.29 -9.87
N TYR A 47 12.92 -14.78 -9.79
CA TYR A 47 13.70 -15.12 -10.97
C TYR A 47 13.87 -13.94 -11.92
N GLY A 48 14.04 -12.76 -11.35
CA GLY A 48 14.23 -11.57 -12.17
C GLY A 48 12.94 -10.97 -12.71
N GLY A 49 11.80 -11.44 -12.23
CA GLY A 49 10.54 -10.87 -12.63
C GLY A 49 10.39 -9.45 -12.10
N ARG A 50 9.47 -8.71 -12.65
CA ARG A 50 9.29 -7.32 -12.28
C ARG A 50 8.60 -7.21 -10.92
N ASP A 51 9.01 -6.21 -10.17
CA ASP A 51 8.32 -5.90 -8.94
C ASP A 51 7.09 -5.05 -9.27
N CYS A 52 6.43 -4.54 -8.24
CA CYS A 52 5.17 -3.85 -8.42
C CYS A 52 5.32 -2.36 -8.70
N SER A 53 6.52 -1.87 -8.84
CA SER A 53 6.72 -0.43 -8.98
C SER A 53 6.00 0.15 -10.18
N LEU A 54 5.78 -0.67 -11.21
CA LEU A 54 5.07 -0.22 -12.40
C LEU A 54 3.62 0.11 -12.12
N PHE A 55 3.07 -0.41 -11.05
CA PHE A 55 1.66 -0.24 -10.73
C PHE A 55 1.41 0.86 -9.71
N GLY A 56 2.45 1.62 -9.40
CA GLY A 56 2.33 2.71 -8.48
C GLY A 56 2.74 2.35 -7.07
N PRO A 57 2.47 3.22 -6.11
CA PRO A 57 2.97 3.04 -4.76
C PRO A 57 2.20 2.00 -3.97
N ASP A 58 2.82 1.56 -2.89
CA ASP A 58 2.20 0.57 -2.01
C ASP A 58 1.52 1.22 -0.81
N MET A 59 1.46 2.52 -0.78
CA MET A 59 0.84 3.25 0.31
C MET A 59 0.15 4.48 -0.24
N GLU A 60 -1.01 4.77 0.29
CA GLU A 60 -1.74 5.98 -0.07
C GLU A 60 -2.23 6.67 1.18
N THR A 61 -2.29 7.98 1.12
CA THR A 61 -2.88 8.76 2.19
C THR A 61 -3.93 9.67 1.60
N LYS A 62 -4.87 10.06 2.43
CA LYS A 62 -5.83 11.09 2.06
C LYS A 62 -6.21 11.86 3.30
N THR A 63 -6.71 13.05 3.11
CA THR A 63 -7.11 13.88 4.23
C THR A 63 -8.45 13.42 4.77
N CYS A 64 -8.65 13.69 6.04
CA CYS A 64 -9.92 13.46 6.70
C CYS A 64 -10.20 14.66 7.59
N VAL A 65 -11.47 14.99 7.73
CA VAL A 65 -11.87 16.10 8.56
C VAL A 65 -12.87 15.59 9.58
N MET A 66 -12.50 15.65 10.85
CA MET A 66 -13.35 15.11 11.90
C MET A 66 -14.28 16.17 12.45
N LYS A 67 -13.79 17.37 12.60
CA LYS A 67 -14.57 18.51 13.05
C LYS A 67 -14.03 19.72 12.34
N ASP A 68 -14.81 20.76 12.32
CA ASP A 68 -14.37 21.97 11.66
C ASP A 68 -13.12 22.55 12.29
N TYR A 69 -12.97 22.37 13.60
CA TYR A 69 -11.80 22.89 14.28
C TYR A 69 -11.61 22.13 15.56
N CYS A 70 -10.41 22.21 16.08
CA CYS A 70 -10.11 21.60 17.36
C CYS A 70 -10.54 22.55 18.48
N PRO A 71 -11.02 22.00 19.59
CA PRO A 71 -11.33 22.85 20.73
C PRO A 71 -10.06 23.54 21.20
N SER A 72 -10.28 24.70 21.78
CA SER A 72 -9.18 25.45 22.24
C SER A 72 -8.26 24.66 23.04
N LYS A 73 -7.22 25.08 23.06
CA LYS A 73 -6.40 24.42 23.63
C LYS A 73 -6.43 24.33 24.84
N PHE A 74 -6.87 24.70 25.30
CA PHE A 74 -6.91 24.46 26.41
C PHE A 74 -7.16 23.41 26.66
N ASN A 75 -7.61 23.09 26.07
CA ASN A 75 -7.89 22.04 26.32
C ASN A 75 -7.07 21.47 25.85
N ALA A 76 -6.66 21.99 25.72
CA ALA A 76 -5.91 21.68 25.38
C ALA A 76 -5.45 21.14 25.46
#